data_09b42268d3218fb017881cee8a768272
#
_entry.id   09b42268d3218fb017881cee8a768272
#
_cell.length_a   1.000
_cell.length_b   1.000
_cell.length_c   1.000
_cell.angle_alpha   90.00
_cell.angle_beta   90.00
_cell.angle_gamma   90.00
#
_symmetry.space_group_name_H-M   'P 1'
#
loop_
_entity.id
_entity.type
_entity.pdbx_description
1 polymer ?
#
loop_
_entity_poly.entity_id
_entity_poly.type
_entity_poly.pdbx_seq_one_letter_code
_entity_poly.pdbx_strand_id
1 'polypeptide(L)'
;MPTSRLSIGIKHMDRMLHGGVPAASTTIVVGPSGSGKTTLALHFLSCASEAEPGLMFGFFETPRVLIANARALGLDLAGQVDAGHVELIWHSPTEQILDDIGNQLLDAITRRNVKRLAVDGLDGLVEAAGPPDRVSRFFAAISNECRARGVTMLLNAESANFVGPTVTLPIEGISAIVDNLILMRFVEVRARLHRLISVLKLRGSNFDRSLREFEITDHGIEVLEALSDTDIAENAPDIRIAASPANSPVRRRQNREPG
;
A
#
# COMPACT_ATOMS: atom_id res chain seq x y z
N MET A 1 20.37 7.98 -10.30
CA MET A 1 19.20 7.97 -9.40
C MET A 1 18.11 8.80 -10.06
N PRO A 2 16.86 8.38 -10.13
CA PRO A 2 15.80 9.24 -10.69
C PRO A 2 15.70 10.49 -9.83
N THR A 3 15.85 11.64 -10.45
CA THR A 3 15.72 12.95 -9.80
C THR A 3 14.26 13.39 -9.72
N SER A 4 13.36 12.75 -10.49
CA SER A 4 11.94 13.05 -10.53
C SER A 4 11.19 12.32 -9.43
N ARG A 5 10.15 12.97 -8.94
CA ARG A 5 9.24 12.45 -7.90
C ARG A 5 7.80 12.60 -8.35
N LEU A 6 6.97 11.68 -7.91
CA LEU A 6 5.53 11.73 -8.10
C LEU A 6 4.87 12.11 -6.77
N SER A 7 4.10 13.18 -6.78
CA SER A 7 3.29 13.59 -5.64
C SER A 7 2.29 12.49 -5.26
N ILE A 8 2.07 12.29 -3.96
CA ILE A 8 0.97 11.44 -3.46
C ILE A 8 -0.37 12.21 -3.47
N GLY A 9 -0.32 13.55 -3.61
CA GLY A 9 -1.51 14.39 -3.53
C GLY A 9 -1.90 14.81 -2.11
N ILE A 10 -1.02 14.54 -1.13
CA ILE A 10 -1.20 14.92 0.27
C ILE A 10 -0.03 15.82 0.64
N LYS A 11 -0.29 17.13 0.75
CA LYS A 11 0.75 18.18 0.89
C LYS A 11 1.79 17.90 1.98
N HIS A 12 1.36 17.48 3.17
CA HIS A 12 2.27 17.19 4.27
C HIS A 12 3.04 15.89 4.05
N MET A 13 2.39 14.87 3.46
CA MET A 13 3.05 13.60 3.10
C MET A 13 4.12 13.83 2.03
N ASP A 14 3.83 14.63 1.01
CA ASP A 14 4.81 15.01 -0.01
C ASP A 14 6.00 15.75 0.58
N ARG A 15 5.80 16.62 1.60
CA ARG A 15 6.92 17.22 2.34
C ARG A 15 7.75 16.20 3.09
N MET A 16 7.14 15.22 3.78
CA MET A 16 7.87 14.12 4.45
C MET A 16 8.74 13.34 3.48
N LEU A 17 8.27 13.21 2.24
CA LEU A 17 8.93 12.51 1.15
C LEU A 17 9.81 13.42 0.26
N HIS A 18 10.01 14.69 0.65
CA HIS A 18 10.76 15.70 -0.12
C HIS A 18 10.25 15.89 -1.57
N GLY A 19 8.93 15.92 -1.74
CA GLY A 19 8.25 16.18 -3.01
C GLY A 19 7.50 14.96 -3.59
N GLY A 20 7.36 13.89 -2.80
CA GLY A 20 6.65 12.68 -3.22
C GLY A 20 7.53 11.44 -3.32
N VAL A 21 6.98 10.36 -3.80
CA VAL A 21 7.72 9.10 -3.99
C VAL A 21 8.65 9.18 -5.19
N PRO A 22 9.85 8.55 -5.16
CA PRO A 22 10.74 8.49 -6.32
C PRO A 22 10.03 7.87 -7.53
N ALA A 23 10.22 8.47 -8.70
CA ALA A 23 9.67 7.91 -9.94
C ALA A 23 10.27 6.53 -10.23
N ALA A 24 9.49 5.67 -10.89
CA ALA A 24 9.87 4.30 -11.23
C ALA A 24 10.30 3.46 -10.00
N SER A 25 9.70 3.72 -8.85
CA SER A 25 9.96 2.98 -7.62
C SER A 25 8.71 2.22 -7.13
N THR A 26 8.94 1.23 -6.30
CA THR A 26 7.88 0.47 -5.62
C THR A 26 7.79 0.90 -4.17
N THR A 27 6.62 1.43 -3.80
CA THR A 27 6.27 1.82 -2.43
C THR A 27 5.26 0.84 -1.86
N ILE A 28 5.54 0.27 -0.69
CA ILE A 28 4.52 -0.49 0.06
C ILE A 28 3.96 0.38 1.18
N VAL A 29 2.62 0.39 1.28
CA VAL A 29 1.87 1.01 2.37
C VAL A 29 1.30 -0.10 3.24
N VAL A 30 1.77 -0.18 4.47
CA VAL A 30 1.39 -1.24 5.40
C VAL A 30 0.54 -0.65 6.52
N GLY A 31 -0.54 -1.32 6.86
CA GLY A 31 -1.38 -0.93 7.99
C GLY A 31 -2.58 -1.84 8.18
N PRO A 32 -3.23 -1.80 9.34
CA PRO A 32 -4.43 -2.60 9.60
C PRO A 32 -5.60 -2.14 8.73
N SER A 33 -6.66 -2.96 8.68
CA SER A 33 -7.92 -2.58 8.04
C SER A 33 -8.47 -1.28 8.65
N GLY A 34 -9.03 -0.39 7.81
CA GLY A 34 -9.54 0.92 8.23
C GLY A 34 -8.47 1.99 8.51
N SER A 35 -7.18 1.69 8.35
CA SER A 35 -6.13 2.71 8.55
C SER A 35 -6.06 3.79 7.48
N GLY A 36 -6.71 3.62 6.31
CA GLY A 36 -6.74 4.61 5.23
C GLY A 36 -5.81 4.31 4.05
N LYS A 37 -5.33 3.08 3.91
CA LYS A 37 -4.45 2.68 2.78
C LYS A 37 -5.08 2.95 1.42
N THR A 38 -6.33 2.52 1.23
CA THR A 38 -7.09 2.75 -0.01
C THR A 38 -7.29 4.25 -0.25
N THR A 39 -7.58 5.03 0.79
CA THR A 39 -7.69 6.49 0.70
C THR A 39 -6.38 7.12 0.20
N LEU A 40 -5.24 6.67 0.71
CA LEU A 40 -3.92 7.13 0.25
C LEU A 40 -3.68 6.78 -1.23
N ALA A 41 -4.07 5.58 -1.65
CA ALA A 41 -4.01 5.15 -3.05
C ALA A 41 -4.92 6.01 -3.95
N LEU A 42 -6.11 6.38 -3.48
CA LEU A 42 -7.02 7.28 -4.19
C LEU A 42 -6.43 8.69 -4.36
N HIS A 43 -5.77 9.24 -3.33
CA HIS A 43 -5.03 10.50 -3.47
C HIS A 43 -3.94 10.40 -4.53
N PHE A 44 -3.14 9.32 -4.51
CA PHE A 44 -2.07 9.11 -5.48
C PHE A 44 -2.60 9.04 -6.91
N LEU A 45 -3.75 8.41 -7.15
CA LEU A 45 -4.39 8.32 -8.45
C LEU A 45 -5.10 9.61 -8.86
N SER A 46 -5.61 10.41 -7.90
CA SER A 46 -6.22 11.71 -8.20
C SER A 46 -5.22 12.72 -8.78
N CYS A 47 -3.92 12.47 -8.65
CA CYS A 47 -2.86 13.23 -9.30
C CYS A 47 -2.56 12.76 -10.74
N ALA A 48 -3.31 11.79 -11.28
CA ALA A 48 -3.10 11.31 -12.64
C ALA A 48 -3.44 12.40 -13.68
N SER A 49 -2.83 12.29 -14.85
CA SER A 49 -3.01 13.21 -15.96
C SER A 49 -2.71 12.48 -17.28
N GLU A 50 -2.92 13.15 -18.40
CA GLU A 50 -2.52 12.63 -19.72
C GLU A 50 -1.03 12.26 -19.77
N ALA A 51 -0.16 13.06 -19.14
CA ALA A 51 1.29 12.80 -19.08
C ALA A 51 1.67 11.71 -18.07
N GLU A 52 0.86 11.49 -17.03
CA GLU A 52 1.06 10.52 -15.97
C GLU A 52 -0.20 9.66 -15.75
N PRO A 53 -0.57 8.78 -16.74
CA PRO A 53 -1.75 7.96 -16.64
C PRO A 53 -1.72 7.02 -15.41
N GLY A 54 -2.88 6.90 -14.77
CA GLY A 54 -3.09 6.08 -13.58
C GLY A 54 -3.79 4.76 -13.85
N LEU A 55 -3.46 3.76 -13.04
CA LEU A 55 -4.15 2.47 -13.01
C LEU A 55 -4.37 2.05 -11.55
N MET A 56 -5.62 1.77 -11.20
CA MET A 56 -5.98 1.03 -9.99
C MET A 56 -6.18 -0.42 -10.35
N PHE A 57 -5.45 -1.31 -9.68
CA PHE A 57 -5.58 -2.75 -9.83
C PHE A 57 -5.95 -3.33 -8.47
N GLY A 58 -7.21 -3.73 -8.30
CA GLY A 58 -7.78 -4.05 -6.99
C GLY A 58 -8.49 -5.39 -6.93
N PHE A 59 -8.59 -5.95 -5.71
CA PHE A 59 -9.19 -7.26 -5.45
C PHE A 59 -10.45 -7.20 -4.58
N PHE A 60 -10.59 -6.22 -3.70
CA PHE A 60 -11.67 -6.19 -2.71
C PHE A 60 -12.77 -5.18 -3.06
N GLU A 61 -12.40 -3.98 -3.49
CA GLU A 61 -13.38 -2.94 -3.79
C GLU A 61 -13.62 -2.82 -5.30
N THR A 62 -14.90 -2.90 -5.68
CA THR A 62 -15.29 -2.71 -7.08
C THR A 62 -15.10 -1.26 -7.53
N PRO A 63 -14.94 -0.97 -8.84
CA PRO A 63 -14.81 0.40 -9.36
C PRO A 63 -15.91 1.35 -8.88
N ARG A 64 -17.15 0.86 -8.79
CA ARG A 64 -18.29 1.65 -8.31
C ARG A 64 -18.11 2.09 -6.85
N VAL A 65 -17.62 1.20 -5.99
CA VAL A 65 -17.35 1.49 -4.58
C VAL A 65 -16.20 2.47 -4.44
N LEU A 66 -15.10 2.27 -5.18
CA LEU A 66 -13.95 3.18 -5.19
C LEU A 66 -14.34 4.61 -5.60
N ILE A 67 -15.15 4.76 -6.66
CA ILE A 67 -15.66 6.07 -7.10
C ILE A 67 -16.54 6.72 -6.03
N ALA A 68 -17.44 5.95 -5.39
CA ALA A 68 -18.30 6.47 -4.33
C ALA A 68 -17.48 6.92 -3.11
N ASN A 69 -16.49 6.12 -2.69
CA ASN A 69 -15.58 6.44 -1.59
C ASN A 69 -14.75 7.69 -1.90
N ALA A 70 -14.17 7.77 -3.10
CA ALA A 70 -13.40 8.95 -3.53
C ALA A 70 -14.26 10.23 -3.49
N ARG A 71 -15.50 10.16 -3.96
CA ARG A 71 -16.45 11.30 -3.91
C ARG A 71 -16.74 11.74 -2.48
N ALA A 72 -16.94 10.80 -1.55
CA ALA A 72 -17.17 11.11 -0.13
C ALA A 72 -15.97 11.79 0.55
N LEU A 73 -14.78 11.63 -0.03
CA LEU A 73 -13.52 12.22 0.40
C LEU A 73 -13.14 13.49 -0.39
N GLY A 74 -14.03 14.03 -1.20
CA GLY A 74 -13.74 15.20 -2.03
C GLY A 74 -12.73 14.96 -3.16
N LEU A 75 -12.42 13.70 -3.49
CA LEU A 75 -11.48 13.33 -4.54
C LEU A 75 -12.21 13.07 -5.86
N ASP A 76 -11.76 13.73 -6.95
CA ASP A 76 -12.39 13.62 -8.27
C ASP A 76 -11.88 12.40 -9.07
N LEU A 77 -12.03 11.20 -8.51
CA LEU A 77 -11.68 9.98 -9.23
C LEU A 77 -12.60 9.74 -10.45
N ALA A 78 -13.88 10.10 -10.34
CA ALA A 78 -14.83 9.93 -11.43
C ALA A 78 -14.42 10.78 -12.65
N GLY A 79 -14.11 12.06 -12.45
CA GLY A 79 -13.62 12.93 -13.51
C GLY A 79 -12.31 12.44 -14.14
N GLN A 80 -11.40 11.88 -13.34
CA GLN A 80 -10.16 11.28 -13.83
C GLN A 80 -10.42 10.03 -14.69
N VAL A 81 -11.41 9.21 -14.33
CA VAL A 81 -11.82 8.04 -15.14
C VAL A 81 -12.50 8.49 -16.43
N ASP A 82 -13.43 9.44 -16.36
CA ASP A 82 -14.16 9.97 -17.51
C ASP A 82 -13.23 10.68 -18.53
N ALA A 83 -12.20 11.38 -18.01
CA ALA A 83 -11.15 11.98 -18.84
C ALA A 83 -10.18 10.96 -19.45
N GLY A 84 -10.27 9.70 -19.05
CA GLY A 84 -9.36 8.65 -19.48
C GLY A 84 -7.97 8.70 -18.85
N HIS A 85 -7.77 9.50 -17.81
CA HIS A 85 -6.49 9.57 -17.11
C HIS A 85 -6.28 8.40 -16.12
N VAL A 86 -7.37 7.81 -15.60
CA VAL A 86 -7.33 6.66 -14.68
C VAL A 86 -8.17 5.52 -15.21
N GLU A 87 -7.65 4.31 -15.14
CA GLU A 87 -8.42 3.07 -15.34
C GLU A 87 -8.55 2.32 -14.01
N LEU A 88 -9.72 1.74 -13.77
CA LEU A 88 -10.00 0.92 -12.60
C LEU A 88 -10.22 -0.51 -13.06
N ILE A 89 -9.34 -1.42 -12.68
CA ILE A 89 -9.46 -2.87 -12.93
C ILE A 89 -9.69 -3.57 -11.60
N TRP A 90 -10.72 -4.39 -11.57
CA TRP A 90 -11.07 -5.19 -10.40
C TRP A 90 -11.09 -6.67 -10.75
N HIS A 91 -10.52 -7.48 -9.87
CA HIS A 91 -10.48 -8.92 -9.96
C HIS A 91 -11.07 -9.57 -8.72
N SER A 92 -11.87 -10.62 -8.91
CA SER A 92 -12.27 -11.50 -7.81
C SER A 92 -11.06 -12.32 -7.35
N PRO A 93 -10.71 -12.33 -6.06
CA PRO A 93 -9.54 -13.06 -5.57
C PRO A 93 -9.65 -14.58 -5.69
N THR A 94 -10.86 -15.11 -5.89
CA THR A 94 -11.13 -16.57 -5.86
C THR A 94 -11.06 -17.26 -7.23
N GLU A 95 -10.93 -16.51 -8.33
CA GLU A 95 -11.17 -17.04 -9.68
C GLU A 95 -9.96 -17.03 -10.62
N GLN A 96 -8.76 -16.61 -10.17
CA GLN A 96 -7.67 -16.37 -11.10
C GLN A 96 -6.34 -17.02 -10.69
N ILE A 97 -5.58 -17.40 -11.72
CA ILE A 97 -4.20 -17.87 -11.59
C ILE A 97 -3.27 -16.64 -11.54
N LEU A 98 -2.29 -16.66 -10.66
CA LEU A 98 -1.35 -15.55 -10.45
C LEU A 98 -0.68 -15.05 -11.74
N ASP A 99 -0.32 -15.96 -12.64
CA ASP A 99 0.33 -15.62 -13.91
C ASP A 99 -0.62 -14.86 -14.85
N ASP A 100 -1.91 -15.23 -14.86
CA ASP A 100 -2.93 -14.53 -15.66
C ASP A 100 -3.16 -13.11 -15.11
N ILE A 101 -3.19 -12.96 -13.79
CA ILE A 101 -3.27 -11.65 -13.13
C ILE A 101 -2.06 -10.80 -13.52
N GLY A 102 -0.86 -11.37 -13.49
CA GLY A 102 0.37 -10.70 -13.89
C GLY A 102 0.34 -10.22 -15.34
N ASN A 103 -0.10 -11.08 -16.26
CA ASN A 103 -0.23 -10.76 -17.69
C ASN A 103 -1.23 -9.62 -17.90
N GLN A 104 -2.42 -9.70 -17.31
CA GLN A 104 -3.45 -8.65 -17.41
C GLN A 104 -2.95 -7.31 -16.88
N LEU A 105 -2.21 -7.31 -15.77
CA LEU A 105 -1.60 -6.10 -15.21
C LEU A 105 -0.58 -5.49 -16.18
N LEU A 106 0.33 -6.30 -16.72
CA LEU A 106 1.38 -5.83 -17.65
C LEU A 106 0.80 -5.36 -18.98
N ASP A 107 -0.26 -6.01 -19.48
CA ASP A 107 -0.98 -5.61 -20.68
C ASP A 107 -1.68 -4.25 -20.48
N ALA A 108 -2.34 -4.06 -19.32
CA ALA A 108 -2.97 -2.78 -18.99
C ALA A 108 -1.93 -1.65 -18.86
N ILE A 109 -0.80 -1.92 -18.18
CA ILE A 109 0.32 -0.98 -18.06
C ILE A 109 0.83 -0.56 -19.46
N THR A 110 1.02 -1.52 -20.35
CA THR A 110 1.56 -1.26 -21.69
C THR A 110 0.55 -0.48 -22.56
N ARG A 111 -0.68 -0.95 -22.58
CA ARG A 111 -1.77 -0.36 -23.40
C ARG A 111 -2.02 1.09 -23.04
N ARG A 112 -1.92 1.46 -21.78
CA ARG A 112 -2.21 2.80 -21.28
C ARG A 112 -1.00 3.66 -20.98
N ASN A 113 0.20 3.15 -21.21
CA ASN A 113 1.46 3.83 -20.83
C ASN A 113 1.44 4.31 -19.37
N VAL A 114 0.99 3.46 -18.44
CA VAL A 114 0.78 3.78 -17.03
C VAL A 114 2.05 4.35 -16.41
N LYS A 115 1.89 5.40 -15.61
CA LYS A 115 2.97 6.00 -14.78
C LYS A 115 2.66 5.90 -13.29
N ARG A 116 1.39 5.88 -12.91
CA ARG A 116 0.91 5.75 -11.53
C ARG A 116 0.13 4.46 -11.38
N LEU A 117 0.69 3.46 -10.74
CA LEU A 117 0.02 2.18 -10.46
C LEU A 117 -0.29 2.09 -8.98
N ALA A 118 -1.55 1.91 -8.63
CA ALA A 118 -1.97 1.51 -7.29
C ALA A 118 -2.47 0.06 -7.33
N VAL A 119 -1.90 -0.81 -6.48
CA VAL A 119 -2.39 -2.18 -6.28
C VAL A 119 -3.02 -2.24 -4.90
N ASP A 120 -4.32 -2.49 -4.84
CA ASP A 120 -5.06 -2.56 -3.58
C ASP A 120 -5.53 -3.98 -3.29
N GLY A 121 -5.13 -4.49 -2.13
CA GLY A 121 -5.40 -5.86 -1.73
C GLY A 121 -4.29 -6.83 -2.10
N LEU A 122 -3.06 -6.54 -1.67
CA LEU A 122 -1.93 -7.45 -1.82
C LEU A 122 -2.22 -8.86 -1.31
N ASP A 123 -3.03 -8.94 -0.25
CA ASP A 123 -3.45 -10.21 0.37
C ASP A 123 -4.26 -11.07 -0.61
N GLY A 124 -5.07 -10.47 -1.49
CA GLY A 124 -5.76 -11.19 -2.56
C GLY A 124 -4.82 -11.83 -3.58
N LEU A 125 -3.70 -11.17 -3.90
CA LEU A 125 -2.63 -11.76 -4.72
C LEU A 125 -1.91 -12.90 -4.00
N VAL A 126 -1.70 -12.76 -2.69
CA VAL A 126 -1.08 -13.81 -1.86
C VAL A 126 -1.97 -15.06 -1.84
N GLU A 127 -3.28 -14.89 -1.68
CA GLU A 127 -4.24 -16.01 -1.71
C GLU A 127 -4.26 -16.73 -3.06
N ALA A 128 -4.21 -15.98 -4.17
CA ALA A 128 -4.17 -16.54 -5.52
C ALA A 128 -2.86 -17.29 -5.85
N ALA A 129 -1.78 -16.99 -5.16
CA ALA A 129 -0.45 -17.49 -5.51
C ALA A 129 -0.14 -18.91 -5.02
N GLY A 130 -0.80 -19.37 -3.96
CA GLY A 130 -0.52 -20.67 -3.32
C GLY A 130 0.78 -20.65 -2.50
N PRO A 131 1.91 -21.25 -2.95
CA PRO A 131 3.14 -21.30 -2.14
C PRO A 131 3.76 -19.91 -1.89
N PRO A 132 4.17 -19.59 -0.65
CA PRO A 132 4.68 -18.25 -0.28
C PRO A 132 5.91 -17.78 -1.08
N ASP A 133 6.81 -18.68 -1.45
CA ASP A 133 8.00 -18.36 -2.23
C ASP A 133 7.68 -17.95 -3.68
N ARG A 134 6.57 -18.42 -4.23
CA ARG A 134 6.07 -17.98 -5.55
C ARG A 134 5.63 -16.52 -5.52
N VAL A 135 4.98 -16.09 -4.44
CA VAL A 135 4.54 -14.70 -4.25
C VAL A 135 5.72 -13.74 -4.32
N SER A 136 6.77 -14.01 -3.53
CA SER A 136 7.97 -13.15 -3.49
C SER A 136 8.63 -13.00 -4.85
N ARG A 137 8.75 -14.10 -5.62
CA ARG A 137 9.31 -14.09 -6.99
C ARG A 137 8.43 -13.31 -7.97
N PHE A 138 7.12 -13.50 -7.88
CA PHE A 138 6.15 -12.76 -8.70
C PHE A 138 6.27 -11.25 -8.46
N PHE A 139 6.27 -10.83 -7.18
CA PHE A 139 6.43 -9.40 -6.86
C PHE A 139 7.77 -8.83 -7.29
N ALA A 140 8.85 -9.58 -7.17
CA ALA A 140 10.15 -9.15 -7.68
C ALA A 140 10.12 -8.93 -9.20
N ALA A 141 9.51 -9.85 -9.95
CA ALA A 141 9.36 -9.75 -11.40
C ALA A 141 8.50 -8.54 -11.79
N ILE A 142 7.30 -8.39 -11.21
CA ILE A 142 6.40 -7.26 -11.49
C ILE A 142 7.05 -5.92 -11.11
N SER A 143 7.73 -5.82 -9.96
CA SER A 143 8.43 -4.59 -9.55
C SER A 143 9.54 -4.22 -10.52
N ASN A 144 10.29 -5.19 -11.04
CA ASN A 144 11.33 -4.96 -12.03
C ASN A 144 10.77 -4.51 -13.39
N GLU A 145 9.67 -5.14 -13.84
CA GLU A 145 8.98 -4.75 -15.07
C GLU A 145 8.39 -3.34 -14.96
N CYS A 146 7.75 -3.01 -13.86
CA CYS A 146 7.24 -1.67 -13.59
C CYS A 146 8.37 -0.63 -13.63
N ARG A 147 9.49 -0.92 -12.97
CA ARG A 147 10.67 -0.04 -12.97
C ARG A 147 11.24 0.16 -14.37
N ALA A 148 11.38 -0.90 -15.16
CA ALA A 148 11.87 -0.84 -16.53
C ALA A 148 10.98 0.01 -17.45
N ARG A 149 9.68 0.04 -17.20
CA ARG A 149 8.68 0.82 -17.95
C ARG A 149 8.47 2.23 -17.39
N GLY A 150 9.19 2.60 -16.34
CA GLY A 150 9.06 3.90 -15.68
C GLY A 150 7.76 4.06 -14.89
N VAL A 151 7.15 2.95 -14.44
CA VAL A 151 5.94 2.95 -13.60
C VAL A 151 6.31 3.12 -12.15
N THR A 152 5.65 4.06 -11.47
CA THR A 152 5.72 4.23 -10.02
C THR A 152 4.56 3.47 -9.39
N MET A 153 4.88 2.48 -8.56
CA MET A 153 3.91 1.56 -7.99
C MET A 153 3.73 1.79 -6.50
N LEU A 154 2.47 1.84 -6.07
CA LEU A 154 2.03 1.87 -4.69
C LEU A 154 1.25 0.61 -4.38
N LEU A 155 1.70 -0.16 -3.41
CA LEU A 155 1.11 -1.44 -2.98
C LEU A 155 0.49 -1.29 -1.61
N ASN A 156 -0.79 -1.57 -1.46
CA ASN A 156 -1.46 -1.65 -0.18
C ASN A 156 -1.39 -3.06 0.40
N ALA A 157 -0.86 -3.17 1.61
CA ALA A 157 -0.73 -4.43 2.33
C ALA A 157 -1.38 -4.34 3.72
N GLU A 158 -2.12 -5.37 4.10
CA GLU A 158 -2.71 -5.44 5.43
C GLU A 158 -1.72 -5.94 6.46
N SER A 159 -1.73 -5.30 7.64
CA SER A 159 -1.02 -5.79 8.82
C SER A 159 -2.00 -6.47 9.75
N ALA A 160 -1.69 -7.69 10.19
CA ALA A 160 -2.53 -8.43 11.13
C ALA A 160 -2.66 -7.75 12.51
N ASN A 161 -1.74 -6.86 12.86
CA ASN A 161 -1.72 -6.19 14.15
C ASN A 161 -2.39 -4.83 14.06
N PHE A 162 -3.53 -4.64 14.75
CA PHE A 162 -4.26 -3.38 14.80
C PHE A 162 -3.57 -2.32 15.67
N VAL A 163 -3.00 -2.75 16.81
CA VAL A 163 -2.33 -1.87 17.79
C VAL A 163 -1.06 -2.58 18.26
N GLY A 164 -0.01 -1.81 18.47
CA GLY A 164 1.24 -2.32 19.06
C GLY A 164 2.48 -2.04 18.21
N PRO A 165 3.67 -2.42 18.76
CA PRO A 165 4.95 -2.05 18.15
C PRO A 165 5.36 -2.92 16.96
N THR A 166 4.75 -4.08 16.81
CA THR A 166 5.17 -5.07 15.81
C THR A 166 4.40 -4.88 14.51
N VAL A 167 5.13 -4.70 13.41
CA VAL A 167 4.58 -4.66 12.05
C VAL A 167 4.92 -5.97 11.37
N THR A 168 3.90 -6.75 11.01
CA THR A 168 4.09 -7.97 10.23
C THR A 168 3.82 -7.67 8.76
N LEU A 169 4.79 -7.96 7.90
CA LEU A 169 4.63 -7.83 6.47
C LEU A 169 3.99 -9.13 5.91
N PRO A 170 3.02 -9.03 4.97
CA PRO A 170 2.28 -10.20 4.47
C PRO A 170 3.14 -11.15 3.62
N ILE A 171 4.27 -10.67 3.12
CA ILE A 171 5.17 -11.45 2.26
C ILE A 171 6.56 -11.42 2.86
N GLU A 172 7.14 -12.60 3.07
CA GLU A 172 8.51 -12.73 3.53
C GLU A 172 9.49 -12.16 2.49
N GLY A 173 10.46 -11.36 2.94
CA GLY A 173 11.46 -10.74 2.08
C GLY A 173 10.97 -9.55 1.24
N ILE A 174 9.70 -9.16 1.30
CA ILE A 174 9.18 -8.03 0.50
C ILE A 174 9.93 -6.72 0.78
N SER A 175 10.43 -6.54 1.99
CA SER A 175 11.22 -5.35 2.37
C SER A 175 12.51 -5.20 1.56
N ALA A 176 13.06 -6.28 0.99
CA ALA A 176 14.21 -6.23 0.11
C ALA A 176 13.83 -5.84 -1.33
N ILE A 177 12.61 -6.17 -1.75
CA ILE A 177 12.08 -5.94 -3.10
C ILE A 177 11.62 -4.48 -3.24
N VAL A 178 10.91 -3.95 -2.24
CA VAL A 178 10.35 -2.60 -2.29
C VAL A 178 11.42 -1.53 -2.02
N ASP A 179 11.28 -0.39 -2.70
CA ASP A 179 12.18 0.75 -2.54
C ASP A 179 11.79 1.61 -1.33
N ASN A 180 10.49 1.77 -1.10
CA ASN A 180 9.96 2.64 -0.06
C ASN A 180 8.95 1.88 0.80
N LEU A 181 8.87 2.26 2.09
CA LEU A 181 7.93 1.69 3.04
C LEU A 181 7.29 2.79 3.86
N ILE A 182 5.96 2.86 3.78
CA ILE A 182 5.11 3.76 4.56
C ILE A 182 4.30 2.90 5.52
N LEU A 183 4.27 3.29 6.78
CA LEU A 183 3.50 2.61 7.82
C LEU A 183 2.33 3.49 8.25
N MET A 184 1.14 2.92 8.24
CA MET A 184 -0.08 3.49 8.82
C MET A 184 -0.51 2.60 9.98
N ARG A 185 -0.83 3.17 11.14
CA ARG A 185 -1.20 2.40 12.33
C ARG A 185 -2.18 3.14 13.21
N PHE A 186 -2.84 2.41 14.09
CA PHE A 186 -3.59 2.98 15.20
C PHE A 186 -2.75 2.98 16.47
N VAL A 187 -2.94 4.02 17.26
CA VAL A 187 -2.41 4.12 18.63
C VAL A 187 -3.56 4.55 19.52
N GLU A 188 -3.68 3.91 20.68
CA GLU A 188 -4.64 4.32 21.69
C GLU A 188 -3.96 5.29 22.67
N VAL A 189 -4.49 6.51 22.77
CA VAL A 189 -4.05 7.52 23.73
C VAL A 189 -5.28 8.00 24.48
N ARG A 190 -5.30 7.90 25.81
CA ARG A 190 -6.40 8.36 26.68
C ARG A 190 -7.78 7.84 26.21
N ALA A 191 -7.85 6.55 25.91
CA ALA A 191 -9.06 5.86 25.42
C ALA A 191 -9.62 6.40 24.09
N ARG A 192 -8.76 6.99 23.25
CA ARG A 192 -9.07 7.39 21.88
C ARG A 192 -8.10 6.75 20.91
N LEU A 193 -8.61 6.32 19.76
CA LEU A 193 -7.78 5.80 18.68
C LEU A 193 -7.33 6.94 17.76
N HIS A 194 -6.03 7.08 17.63
CA HIS A 194 -5.37 8.03 16.72
C HIS A 194 -4.78 7.27 15.55
N ARG A 195 -4.87 7.84 14.34
CA ARG A 195 -4.21 7.31 13.15
C ARG A 195 -2.85 7.96 13.01
N LEU A 196 -1.82 7.14 12.88
CA LEU A 196 -0.46 7.62 12.71
C LEU A 196 0.11 7.12 11.39
N ILE A 197 0.91 7.98 10.74
CA ILE A 197 1.66 7.68 9.52
C ILE A 197 3.14 7.97 9.72
N SER A 198 3.99 7.11 9.19
CA SER A 198 5.44 7.30 9.17
C SER A 198 6.07 6.71 7.92
N VAL A 199 7.20 7.28 7.51
CA VAL A 199 8.05 6.74 6.46
C VAL A 199 9.16 5.94 7.15
N LEU A 200 9.24 4.65 6.88
CA LEU A 200 10.26 3.77 7.48
C LEU A 200 11.46 3.56 6.55
N LYS A 201 11.23 3.67 5.24
CA LYS A 201 12.27 3.46 4.23
C LYS A 201 11.97 4.33 3.01
N LEU A 202 13.01 4.99 2.48
CA LEU A 202 12.99 5.68 1.20
C LEU A 202 14.37 5.49 0.55
N ARG A 203 14.44 4.60 -0.45
CA ARG A 203 15.72 4.22 -1.04
C ARG A 203 16.35 5.38 -1.82
N GLY A 204 17.62 5.65 -1.52
CA GLY A 204 18.41 6.63 -2.25
C GLY A 204 18.03 8.09 -1.97
N SER A 205 17.27 8.36 -0.91
CA SER A 205 16.89 9.71 -0.52
C SER A 205 16.79 9.85 1.00
N ASN A 206 17.00 11.07 1.47
CA ASN A 206 16.61 11.42 2.83
C ASN A 206 15.10 11.64 2.91
N PHE A 207 14.51 11.53 4.10
CA PHE A 207 13.09 11.71 4.36
C PHE A 207 12.87 12.13 5.81
N ASP A 208 11.69 12.71 6.09
CA ASP A 208 11.26 12.99 7.46
C ASP A 208 10.86 11.69 8.16
N ARG A 209 11.53 11.36 9.25
CA ARG A 209 11.32 10.14 10.05
C ARG A 209 10.28 10.34 11.16
N SER A 210 9.70 11.55 11.26
CA SER A 210 8.74 11.85 12.30
C SER A 210 7.50 10.96 12.16
N LEU A 211 6.97 10.55 13.30
CA LEU A 211 5.66 9.95 13.39
C LEU A 211 4.64 11.09 13.41
N ARG A 212 3.67 11.04 12.50
CA ARG A 212 2.65 12.09 12.37
C ARG A 212 1.27 11.53 12.54
N GLU A 213 0.44 12.26 13.26
CA GLU A 213 -0.99 12.00 13.29
C GLU A 213 -1.63 12.44 11.98
N PHE A 214 -2.69 11.75 11.56
CA PHE A 214 -3.51 12.16 10.43
C PHE A 214 -4.97 11.83 10.66
N GLU A 215 -5.82 12.58 10.02
CA GLU A 215 -7.26 12.35 9.98
C GLU A 215 -7.72 12.05 8.56
N ILE A 216 -8.87 11.38 8.44
CA ILE A 216 -9.56 11.18 7.18
C ILE A 216 -10.84 12.02 7.27
N THR A 217 -10.88 13.07 6.46
CA THR A 217 -11.97 14.04 6.43
C THR A 217 -12.75 13.94 5.11
N ASP A 218 -13.72 14.80 4.90
CA ASP A 218 -14.39 15.02 3.61
C ASP A 218 -13.49 15.66 2.52
N HIS A 219 -12.24 15.95 2.87
CA HIS A 219 -11.19 16.42 1.96
C HIS A 219 -10.03 15.41 1.82
N GLY A 220 -10.27 14.16 2.24
CA GLY A 220 -9.30 13.07 2.19
C GLY A 220 -8.40 13.00 3.42
N ILE A 221 -7.14 12.60 3.23
CA ILE A 221 -6.16 12.48 4.29
C ILE A 221 -5.54 13.85 4.58
N GLU A 222 -5.66 14.28 5.82
CA GLU A 222 -4.99 15.46 6.37
C GLU A 222 -3.94 15.03 7.40
N VAL A 223 -2.65 15.19 7.05
CA VAL A 223 -1.55 14.89 7.97
C VAL A 223 -1.29 16.09 8.82
N LEU A 224 -1.38 15.91 10.13
CA LEU A 224 -1.19 16.97 11.15
C LEU A 224 0.29 17.24 11.40
N GLU A 225 0.58 18.23 12.22
CA GLU A 225 1.95 18.51 12.67
C GLU A 225 2.50 17.33 13.51
N ALA A 226 3.82 17.25 13.65
CA ALA A 226 4.45 16.18 14.42
C ALA A 226 3.90 16.15 15.85
N LEU A 227 3.61 14.95 16.34
CA LEU A 227 3.31 14.75 17.76
C LEU A 227 4.51 15.23 18.59
N SER A 228 4.25 15.88 19.73
CA SER A 228 5.33 16.28 20.63
C SER A 228 6.04 15.05 21.19
N ASP A 229 7.34 15.15 21.47
CA ASP A 229 8.14 14.07 22.05
C ASP A 229 7.54 13.51 23.35
N THR A 230 6.79 14.33 24.10
CA THR A 230 6.10 13.93 25.33
C THR A 230 4.92 12.99 25.08
N ASP A 231 4.17 13.19 23.98
CA ASP A 231 3.02 12.34 23.66
C ASP A 231 3.46 10.99 23.05
N ILE A 232 4.63 10.97 22.40
CA ILE A 232 5.21 9.74 21.80
C ILE A 232 5.87 8.87 22.86
N ALA A 233 6.63 9.45 23.80
CA ALA A 233 7.43 8.72 24.77
C ALA A 233 6.56 7.88 25.75
N GLU A 234 5.37 8.35 26.07
CA GLU A 234 4.48 7.65 27.01
C GLU A 234 3.69 6.50 26.36
N ASN A 235 3.50 6.47 25.01
CA ASN A 235 2.54 5.57 24.38
C ASN A 235 2.99 4.90 23.07
N ALA A 236 4.21 5.13 22.60
CA ALA A 236 4.73 4.50 21.37
C ALA A 236 5.87 3.52 21.70
N PRO A 237 5.56 2.24 21.94
CA PRO A 237 6.60 1.21 22.09
C PRO A 237 7.42 1.09 20.79
N ASP A 238 8.69 0.69 20.95
CA ASP A 238 9.64 0.49 19.84
C ASP A 238 9.04 -0.31 18.68
N ILE A 239 9.07 0.24 17.49
CA ILE A 239 8.56 -0.44 16.27
C ILE A 239 9.51 -1.58 15.93
N ARG A 240 9.01 -2.81 15.91
CA ARG A 240 9.73 -4.00 15.43
C ARG A 240 9.07 -4.53 14.17
N ILE A 241 9.87 -4.75 13.12
CA ILE A 241 9.42 -5.44 11.90
C ILE A 241 9.69 -6.92 12.11
N ALA A 242 8.64 -7.72 12.20
CA ALA A 242 8.73 -9.18 12.24
C ALA A 242 8.41 -9.76 10.84
N ALA A 243 9.18 -10.78 10.43
CA ALA A 243 8.78 -11.61 9.30
C ALA A 243 7.54 -12.43 9.68
N SER A 244 6.62 -12.65 8.73
CA SER A 244 5.45 -13.51 8.95
C SER A 244 5.92 -14.88 9.44
N PRO A 245 5.33 -15.46 10.51
CA PRO A 245 5.67 -16.81 10.92
C PRO A 245 5.31 -17.77 9.78
N ALA A 246 6.30 -18.42 9.22
CA ALA A 246 6.10 -19.51 8.29
C ALA A 246 5.11 -20.51 8.91
N ASN A 247 4.10 -20.92 8.15
CA ASN A 247 3.06 -21.86 8.52
C ASN A 247 3.59 -22.95 9.47
N SER A 248 3.19 -22.89 10.73
CA SER A 248 3.46 -23.98 11.68
C SER A 248 2.71 -25.21 11.16
N PRO A 249 3.38 -26.35 10.97
CA PRO A 249 2.70 -27.56 10.47
C PRO A 249 1.59 -27.93 11.44
N VAL A 250 0.39 -28.08 10.91
CA VAL A 250 -0.77 -28.60 11.62
C VAL A 250 -0.35 -29.92 12.27
N ARG A 251 -0.23 -29.98 13.58
CA ARG A 251 -0.02 -31.19 14.34
C ARG A 251 -1.19 -32.13 14.03
N ARG A 252 -0.98 -33.13 13.18
CA ARG A 252 -1.88 -34.27 13.05
C ARG A 252 -1.98 -34.94 14.42
N ARG A 253 -3.13 -34.82 15.06
CA ARG A 253 -3.48 -35.64 16.23
C ARG A 253 -3.46 -37.09 15.72
N GLN A 254 -2.46 -37.83 16.17
CA GLN A 254 -2.49 -39.29 16.09
C GLN A 254 -3.60 -39.74 17.04
N ASN A 255 -4.72 -40.23 16.48
CA ASN A 255 -5.68 -41.01 17.22
C ASN A 255 -4.96 -42.31 17.64
N ARG A 256 -4.68 -42.44 18.91
CA ARG A 256 -4.40 -43.75 19.51
C ARG A 256 -5.75 -44.40 19.76
N GLU A 257 -6.05 -45.44 19.01
CA GLU A 257 -7.09 -46.41 19.34
C GLU A 257 -6.68 -47.15 20.64
N PRO A 258 -7.61 -47.39 21.58
CA PRO A 258 -7.35 -48.30 22.70
C PRO A 258 -7.54 -49.75 22.25
N GLY A 259 -6.50 -50.55 22.43
CA GLY A 259 -6.59 -52.00 22.45
C GLY A 259 -7.03 -52.51 23.84
#